data_da957c568c30c1ed03cb7b6b9ed23228
#
_entry.id   da957c568c30c1ed03cb7b6b9ed23228
#
_cell.length_a   1.000
_cell.length_b   1.000
_cell.length_c   1.000
_cell.angle_alpha   90.00
_cell.angle_beta   90.00
_cell.angle_gamma   90.00
#
_symmetry.space_group_name_H-M   'P 1'
#
loop_
_entity.id
_entity.type
_entity.pdbx_description
1 polymer ?
#
loop_
_entity_poly.entity_id
_entity_poly.type
_entity_poly.pdbx_seq_one_letter_code
_entity_poly.pdbx_strand_id
1 'polypeptide(L)'
;MSRVVVTGGAGRLGRSLAAGLATAGHEVVSFDRAVSDDPSLSAVAQVAIDLTDADATAHALQQAHADALIHLAAIAVPFSAPEDVIMRTNASLAISVLGGGVAAGIPKIVAASSPTVLGYGAPTGWVPERFPLDEDTLPRPWNAYALSKHLIEQSLRMYARQTGDAIRFAAFRPCYVIAPEEWAGAPTQQGHTVRERLDDPALSAPAVFNYVDARDVADFCDRLLDALPDIPNAETFFVAADDALAREPLADLVPRFFPGTDELAAVLTGTTSAFSNAKARRLLGWTPTHSWRGELPATDPDLDRKDAPAWTSTASSSSR
;
A
#
# COMPACT_ATOMS: atom_id res chain seq x y z
N MET A 1 -2.18 19.02 -14.78
CA MET A 1 -1.28 18.24 -15.68
C MET A 1 0.15 18.50 -15.25
N SER A 2 0.88 17.47 -14.88
CA SER A 2 2.28 17.55 -14.39
C SER A 2 3.10 16.46 -15.07
N ARG A 3 4.41 16.68 -15.18
CA ARG A 3 5.35 15.62 -15.57
C ARG A 3 5.81 14.87 -14.33
N VAL A 4 5.50 13.57 -14.25
CA VAL A 4 5.70 12.74 -13.06
C VAL A 4 6.69 11.62 -13.34
N VAL A 5 7.78 11.55 -12.59
CA VAL A 5 8.67 10.38 -12.59
C VAL A 5 8.16 9.38 -11.55
N VAL A 6 7.97 8.12 -11.98
CA VAL A 6 7.63 6.99 -11.10
C VAL A 6 8.80 6.01 -11.11
N THR A 7 9.45 5.81 -9.98
CA THR A 7 10.49 4.76 -9.86
C THR A 7 9.87 3.44 -9.43
N GLY A 8 10.36 2.33 -9.94
CA GLY A 8 9.74 1.02 -9.73
C GLY A 8 8.47 0.84 -10.57
N GLY A 9 8.36 1.56 -11.68
CA GLY A 9 7.16 1.60 -12.52
C GLY A 9 6.86 0.31 -13.28
N ALA A 10 7.83 -0.59 -13.47
CA ALA A 10 7.60 -1.92 -14.03
C ALA A 10 7.08 -2.93 -12.99
N GLY A 11 7.10 -2.59 -11.69
CA GLY A 11 6.58 -3.40 -10.60
C GLY A 11 5.05 -3.46 -10.58
N ARG A 12 4.49 -4.34 -9.75
CA ARG A 12 3.02 -4.56 -9.64
C ARG A 12 2.25 -3.28 -9.35
N LEU A 13 2.54 -2.59 -8.25
CA LEU A 13 1.92 -1.30 -7.93
C LEU A 13 2.33 -0.24 -8.95
N GLY A 14 3.60 -0.26 -9.40
CA GLY A 14 4.15 0.73 -10.31
C GLY A 14 3.41 0.81 -11.63
N ARG A 15 3.06 -0.34 -12.23
CA ARG A 15 2.28 -0.38 -13.48
C ARG A 15 0.91 0.28 -13.30
N SER A 16 0.17 -0.12 -12.28
CA SER A 16 -1.16 0.45 -12.00
C SER A 16 -1.08 1.94 -11.68
N LEU A 17 -0.08 2.36 -10.90
CA LEU A 17 0.13 3.78 -10.57
C LEU A 17 0.48 4.60 -11.81
N ALA A 18 1.45 4.15 -12.61
CA ALA A 18 1.87 4.87 -13.81
C ALA A 18 0.75 4.99 -14.85
N ALA A 19 0.00 3.90 -15.08
CA ALA A 19 -1.16 3.90 -15.96
C ALA A 19 -2.29 4.79 -15.44
N GLY A 20 -2.57 4.75 -14.12
CA GLY A 20 -3.59 5.59 -13.49
C GLY A 20 -3.28 7.08 -13.60
N LEU A 21 -2.04 7.48 -13.31
CA LEU A 21 -1.59 8.86 -13.45
C LEU A 21 -1.63 9.33 -14.91
N ALA A 22 -1.22 8.49 -15.88
CA ALA A 22 -1.35 8.81 -17.30
C ALA A 22 -2.81 9.01 -17.71
N THR A 23 -3.72 8.19 -17.20
CA THR A 23 -5.17 8.32 -17.42
C THR A 23 -5.74 9.59 -16.79
N ALA A 24 -5.20 10.03 -15.65
CA ALA A 24 -5.54 11.29 -15.01
C ALA A 24 -4.99 12.52 -15.76
N GLY A 25 -4.20 12.31 -16.83
CA GLY A 25 -3.71 13.37 -17.72
C GLY A 25 -2.30 13.87 -17.39
N HIS A 26 -1.54 13.14 -16.57
CA HIS A 26 -0.12 13.43 -16.35
C HIS A 26 0.76 12.87 -17.46
N GLU A 27 1.89 13.55 -17.73
CA GLU A 27 2.99 12.99 -18.52
C GLU A 27 3.85 12.11 -17.58
N VAL A 28 3.79 10.78 -17.74
CA VAL A 28 4.45 9.85 -16.83
C VAL A 28 5.71 9.26 -17.45
N VAL A 29 6.80 9.29 -16.68
CA VAL A 29 8.06 8.63 -17.01
C VAL A 29 8.38 7.57 -15.95
N SER A 30 8.42 6.31 -16.35
CA SER A 30 8.74 5.17 -15.48
C SER A 30 10.24 4.91 -15.47
N PHE A 31 10.87 4.91 -14.30
CA PHE A 31 12.26 4.49 -14.09
C PHE A 31 12.29 3.13 -13.37
N ASP A 32 12.87 2.13 -14.03
CA ASP A 32 13.03 0.79 -13.46
C ASP A 32 14.28 0.10 -14.05
N ARG A 33 14.71 -1.02 -13.49
CA ARG A 33 15.81 -1.83 -14.03
C ARG A 33 15.47 -2.48 -15.37
N ALA A 34 14.19 -2.65 -15.65
CA ALA A 34 13.69 -3.19 -16.91
C ALA A 34 12.49 -2.38 -17.39
N VAL A 35 12.27 -2.35 -18.70
CA VAL A 35 11.03 -1.88 -19.30
C VAL A 35 9.98 -3.00 -19.22
N SER A 36 8.72 -2.61 -19.13
CA SER A 36 7.58 -3.52 -19.15
C SER A 36 6.88 -3.45 -20.50
N ASP A 37 6.46 -4.58 -21.02
CA ASP A 37 5.63 -4.72 -22.23
C ASP A 37 4.12 -4.73 -21.91
N ASP A 38 3.75 -4.43 -20.66
CA ASP A 38 2.35 -4.33 -20.23
C ASP A 38 1.61 -3.28 -21.07
N PRO A 39 0.51 -3.66 -21.77
CA PRO A 39 -0.24 -2.73 -22.61
C PRO A 39 -0.79 -1.50 -21.87
N SER A 40 -1.03 -1.59 -20.56
CA SER A 40 -1.48 -0.46 -19.75
C SER A 40 -0.47 0.69 -19.70
N LEU A 41 0.81 0.41 -19.99
CA LEU A 41 1.89 1.40 -20.00
C LEU A 41 2.16 1.99 -21.39
N SER A 42 1.29 1.76 -22.37
CA SER A 42 1.48 2.27 -23.74
C SER A 42 1.60 3.80 -23.86
N ALA A 43 1.02 4.53 -22.89
CA ALA A 43 1.10 5.99 -22.79
C ALA A 43 2.22 6.48 -21.83
N VAL A 44 3.02 5.56 -21.26
CA VAL A 44 4.06 5.85 -20.27
C VAL A 44 5.43 5.74 -20.92
N ALA A 45 6.22 6.79 -20.84
CA ALA A 45 7.63 6.72 -21.25
C ALA A 45 8.40 5.85 -20.24
N GLN A 46 9.28 4.95 -20.72
CA GLN A 46 10.00 4.02 -19.86
C GLN A 46 11.51 4.17 -20.06
N VAL A 47 12.25 4.20 -18.95
CA VAL A 47 13.70 4.30 -18.90
C VAL A 47 14.26 3.14 -18.07
N ALA A 48 15.08 2.29 -18.70
CA ALA A 48 15.80 1.23 -18.00
C ALA A 48 17.03 1.81 -17.30
N ILE A 49 17.06 1.74 -15.95
CA ILE A 49 18.13 2.32 -15.14
C ILE A 49 18.29 1.55 -13.81
N ASP A 50 19.54 1.34 -13.38
CA ASP A 50 19.81 0.87 -12.03
C ASP A 50 19.82 2.07 -11.06
N LEU A 51 18.74 2.20 -10.30
CA LEU A 51 18.55 3.28 -9.34
C LEU A 51 19.45 3.18 -8.08
N THR A 52 20.23 2.10 -7.93
CA THR A 52 21.27 2.01 -6.88
C THR A 52 22.56 2.74 -7.28
N ASP A 53 22.75 3.05 -8.58
CA ASP A 53 23.79 3.94 -9.07
C ASP A 53 23.34 5.39 -8.85
N ALA A 54 23.95 6.05 -7.87
CA ALA A 54 23.56 7.39 -7.46
C ALA A 54 23.82 8.45 -8.52
N ASP A 55 24.93 8.34 -9.26
CA ASP A 55 25.32 9.31 -10.30
C ASP A 55 24.40 9.19 -11.51
N ALA A 56 24.15 7.96 -11.99
CA ALA A 56 23.20 7.68 -13.06
C ALA A 56 21.79 8.15 -12.69
N THR A 57 21.35 7.87 -11.46
CA THR A 57 20.03 8.26 -10.96
C THR A 57 19.88 9.79 -10.91
N ALA A 58 20.87 10.50 -10.34
CA ALA A 58 20.85 11.96 -10.27
C ALA A 58 20.80 12.59 -11.67
N HIS A 59 21.63 12.08 -12.60
CA HIS A 59 21.63 12.55 -13.99
C HIS A 59 20.28 12.32 -14.67
N ALA A 60 19.70 11.13 -14.56
CA ALA A 60 18.41 10.82 -15.16
C ALA A 60 17.28 11.68 -14.60
N LEU A 61 17.24 11.91 -13.27
CA LEU A 61 16.24 12.78 -12.62
C LEU A 61 16.39 14.23 -13.08
N GLN A 62 17.62 14.71 -13.24
CA GLN A 62 17.86 16.07 -13.75
C GLN A 62 17.37 16.22 -15.21
N GLN A 63 17.63 15.23 -16.06
CA GLN A 63 17.17 15.24 -17.46
C GLN A 63 15.65 15.04 -17.60
N ALA A 64 15.01 14.47 -16.60
CA ALA A 64 13.57 14.25 -16.64
C ALA A 64 12.76 15.54 -16.58
N HIS A 65 13.29 16.65 -16.04
CA HIS A 65 12.58 17.93 -15.85
C HIS A 65 11.20 17.74 -15.24
N ALA A 66 11.11 16.90 -14.20
CA ALA A 66 9.84 16.49 -13.61
C ALA A 66 9.28 17.53 -12.64
N ASP A 67 7.95 17.66 -12.60
CA ASP A 67 7.21 18.43 -11.60
C ASP A 67 7.00 17.63 -10.31
N ALA A 68 7.05 16.28 -10.42
CA ALA A 68 6.87 15.39 -9.29
C ALA A 68 7.67 14.09 -9.44
N LEU A 69 8.07 13.52 -8.31
CA LEU A 69 8.72 12.23 -8.19
C LEU A 69 7.93 11.35 -7.22
N ILE A 70 7.55 10.14 -7.67
CA ILE A 70 6.96 9.11 -6.81
C ILE A 70 7.90 7.93 -6.75
N HIS A 71 8.45 7.66 -5.56
CA HIS A 71 9.42 6.60 -5.34
C HIS A 71 8.76 5.33 -4.81
N LEU A 72 8.70 4.28 -5.66
CA LEU A 72 8.20 2.95 -5.30
C LEU A 72 9.30 1.89 -5.30
N ALA A 73 10.41 2.10 -6.03
CA ALA A 73 11.46 1.11 -6.24
C ALA A 73 12.00 0.58 -4.89
N ALA A 74 11.90 -0.73 -4.68
CA ALA A 74 12.36 -1.43 -3.48
C ALA A 74 12.37 -2.94 -3.72
N ILE A 75 13.09 -3.68 -2.88
CA ILE A 75 12.74 -5.07 -2.58
C ILE A 75 11.47 -5.00 -1.71
N ALA A 76 10.31 -5.30 -2.31
CA ALA A 76 9.00 -4.92 -1.77
C ALA A 76 8.36 -5.97 -0.84
N VAL A 77 8.99 -7.13 -0.67
CA VAL A 77 8.46 -8.24 0.14
C VAL A 77 9.41 -8.54 1.29
N PRO A 78 8.94 -8.50 2.55
CA PRO A 78 9.74 -8.97 3.68
C PRO A 78 10.22 -10.41 3.43
N PHE A 79 11.46 -10.71 3.81
CA PHE A 79 12.07 -12.05 3.74
C PHE A 79 12.22 -12.65 2.32
N SER A 80 11.96 -11.90 1.25
CA SER A 80 12.19 -12.35 -0.13
C SER A 80 13.67 -12.38 -0.52
N ALA A 81 14.53 -11.81 0.31
CA ALA A 81 15.98 -11.84 0.24
C ALA A 81 16.57 -11.80 1.67
N PRO A 82 17.89 -12.05 1.85
CA PRO A 82 18.55 -11.85 3.15
C PRO A 82 18.32 -10.43 3.69
N GLU A 83 18.16 -10.31 5.00
CA GLU A 83 17.84 -9.04 5.69
C GLU A 83 18.85 -7.93 5.37
N ASP A 84 20.15 -8.26 5.33
CA ASP A 84 21.20 -7.31 4.98
C ASP A 84 21.14 -6.84 3.52
N VAL A 85 20.69 -7.71 2.60
CA VAL A 85 20.47 -7.36 1.19
C VAL A 85 19.27 -6.43 1.07
N ILE A 86 18.16 -6.74 1.74
CA ILE A 86 16.96 -5.87 1.75
C ILE A 86 17.33 -4.49 2.29
N MET A 87 17.98 -4.44 3.45
CA MET A 87 18.34 -3.17 4.09
C MET A 87 19.27 -2.33 3.21
N ARG A 88 20.36 -2.91 2.70
CA ARG A 88 21.32 -2.17 1.85
C ARG A 88 20.68 -1.68 0.57
N THR A 89 19.95 -2.56 -0.14
CA THR A 89 19.32 -2.20 -1.41
C THR A 89 18.29 -1.10 -1.23
N ASN A 90 17.36 -1.25 -0.28
CA ASN A 90 16.31 -0.27 -0.08
C ASN A 90 16.83 1.06 0.46
N ALA A 91 17.83 1.04 1.34
CA ALA A 91 18.47 2.27 1.81
C ALA A 91 19.24 2.98 0.68
N SER A 92 19.98 2.23 -0.15
CA SER A 92 20.69 2.79 -1.30
C SER A 92 19.71 3.44 -2.29
N LEU A 93 18.63 2.74 -2.65
CA LEU A 93 17.56 3.25 -3.52
C LEU A 93 16.96 4.55 -2.95
N ALA A 94 16.62 4.57 -1.66
CA ALA A 94 16.05 5.75 -1.03
C ALA A 94 17.01 6.95 -1.07
N ILE A 95 18.29 6.74 -0.74
CA ILE A 95 19.30 7.81 -0.75
C ILE A 95 19.51 8.33 -2.17
N SER A 96 19.71 7.45 -3.15
CA SER A 96 19.98 7.83 -4.54
C SER A 96 18.78 8.56 -5.15
N VAL A 97 17.57 8.04 -4.98
CA VAL A 97 16.37 8.60 -5.62
C VAL A 97 15.92 9.88 -4.92
N LEU A 98 15.78 9.88 -3.59
CA LEU A 98 15.32 11.08 -2.86
C LEU A 98 16.37 12.21 -2.93
N GLY A 99 17.65 11.87 -2.72
CA GLY A 99 18.75 12.83 -2.83
C GLY A 99 18.89 13.37 -4.25
N GLY A 100 18.80 12.51 -5.27
CA GLY A 100 18.81 12.92 -6.68
C GLY A 100 17.63 13.83 -7.04
N GLY A 101 16.42 13.52 -6.54
CA GLY A 101 15.23 14.38 -6.71
C GLY A 101 15.39 15.76 -6.08
N VAL A 102 15.95 15.83 -4.87
CA VAL A 102 16.28 17.11 -4.21
C VAL A 102 17.34 17.88 -4.99
N ALA A 103 18.41 17.22 -5.43
CA ALA A 103 19.49 17.86 -6.22
C ALA A 103 18.98 18.37 -7.59
N ALA A 104 18.03 17.66 -8.20
CA ALA A 104 17.36 18.08 -9.44
C ALA A 104 16.33 19.20 -9.22
N GLY A 105 16.04 19.57 -7.98
CA GLY A 105 15.05 20.61 -7.65
C GLY A 105 13.61 20.23 -7.95
N ILE A 106 13.27 18.92 -7.93
CA ILE A 106 11.91 18.45 -8.18
C ILE A 106 11.00 18.94 -7.03
N PRO A 107 9.97 19.74 -7.32
CA PRO A 107 9.22 20.45 -6.27
C PRO A 107 8.33 19.57 -5.41
N LYS A 108 7.96 18.37 -5.90
CA LYS A 108 7.09 17.43 -5.18
C LYS A 108 7.72 16.04 -5.15
N ILE A 109 8.01 15.50 -3.97
CA ILE A 109 8.64 14.19 -3.80
C ILE A 109 7.81 13.34 -2.85
N VAL A 110 7.25 12.25 -3.37
CA VAL A 110 6.42 11.30 -2.64
C VAL A 110 7.11 9.94 -2.62
N ALA A 111 7.04 9.22 -1.50
CA ALA A 111 7.63 7.90 -1.42
C ALA A 111 6.73 6.87 -0.73
N ALA A 112 6.73 5.64 -1.26
CA ALA A 112 6.04 4.52 -0.65
C ALA A 112 6.79 3.97 0.55
N SER A 113 6.20 4.11 1.73
CA SER A 113 6.52 3.38 2.95
C SER A 113 5.73 2.06 3.01
N SER A 114 5.38 1.59 4.18
CA SER A 114 4.58 0.37 4.38
C SER A 114 3.92 0.39 5.76
N PRO A 115 2.72 -0.19 5.94
CA PRO A 115 2.13 -0.41 7.25
C PRO A 115 2.97 -1.30 8.17
N THR A 116 3.85 -2.15 7.61
CA THR A 116 4.75 -3.03 8.37
C THR A 116 5.67 -2.28 9.33
N VAL A 117 5.86 -0.97 9.14
CA VAL A 117 6.61 -0.12 10.08
C VAL A 117 6.00 -0.12 11.48
N LEU A 118 4.72 -0.47 11.64
CA LEU A 118 4.04 -0.58 12.93
C LEU A 118 4.44 -1.83 13.73
N GLY A 119 5.12 -2.78 13.11
CA GLY A 119 5.72 -3.92 13.80
C GLY A 119 4.79 -5.12 14.01
N TYR A 120 3.60 -5.14 13.42
CA TYR A 120 2.75 -6.33 13.50
C TYR A 120 3.44 -7.56 12.89
N GLY A 121 3.08 -8.74 13.38
CA GLY A 121 3.74 -9.99 13.02
C GLY A 121 5.13 -10.19 13.65
N ALA A 122 5.54 -9.38 14.64
CA ALA A 122 6.79 -9.59 15.37
C ALA A 122 6.77 -10.93 16.10
N PRO A 123 7.85 -11.74 16.03
CA PRO A 123 7.91 -13.07 16.67
C PRO A 123 7.76 -13.02 18.20
N THR A 124 8.08 -11.89 18.81
CA THR A 124 7.93 -11.66 20.26
C THR A 124 6.51 -11.27 20.68
N GLY A 125 5.57 -11.26 19.74
CA GLY A 125 4.22 -10.76 19.91
C GLY A 125 4.08 -9.28 19.53
N TRP A 126 2.84 -8.88 19.22
CA TRP A 126 2.50 -7.52 18.89
C TRP A 126 1.08 -7.21 19.38
N VAL A 127 0.95 -6.14 20.16
CA VAL A 127 -0.33 -5.59 20.59
C VAL A 127 -0.26 -4.08 20.35
N PRO A 128 -1.17 -3.49 19.58
CA PRO A 128 -1.22 -2.06 19.37
C PRO A 128 -1.77 -1.35 20.60
N GLU A 129 -1.62 -0.03 20.65
CA GLU A 129 -2.21 0.79 21.73
C GLU A 129 -3.72 0.98 21.54
N ARG A 130 -4.17 0.96 20.29
CA ARG A 130 -5.58 1.12 19.89
C ARG A 130 -5.86 0.58 18.50
N PHE A 131 -7.14 0.40 18.17
CA PHE A 131 -7.70 0.30 16.83
C PHE A 131 -8.72 1.41 16.56
N PRO A 132 -8.98 1.78 15.30
CA PRO A 132 -8.16 1.44 14.14
C PRO A 132 -6.75 2.05 14.24
N LEU A 133 -5.79 1.41 13.56
CA LEU A 133 -4.42 1.91 13.44
C LEU A 133 -4.42 3.16 12.55
N ASP A 134 -3.76 4.20 13.00
CA ASP A 134 -3.61 5.47 12.27
C ASP A 134 -2.14 5.92 12.26
N GLU A 135 -1.88 7.07 11.65
CA GLU A 135 -0.54 7.61 11.48
C GLU A 135 0.13 8.07 12.78
N ASP A 136 -0.64 8.23 13.87
CA ASP A 136 -0.12 8.54 15.20
C ASP A 136 0.40 7.29 15.92
N THR A 137 0.08 6.10 15.40
CA THR A 137 0.61 4.83 15.92
C THR A 137 2.13 4.78 15.73
N LEU A 138 2.86 4.61 16.83
CA LEU A 138 4.33 4.65 16.82
C LEU A 138 4.93 3.51 15.99
N PRO A 139 5.89 3.81 15.09
CA PRO A 139 6.63 2.79 14.37
C PRO A 139 7.46 1.90 15.31
N ARG A 140 7.38 0.58 15.09
CA ARG A 140 8.13 -0.47 15.83
C ARG A 140 8.67 -1.52 14.85
N PRO A 141 9.46 -1.13 13.82
CA PRO A 141 9.94 -2.07 12.81
C PRO A 141 10.80 -3.16 13.45
N TRP A 142 10.55 -4.43 13.07
CA TRP A 142 11.27 -5.59 13.63
C TRP A 142 12.04 -6.42 12.58
N ASN A 143 11.96 -6.03 11.30
CA ASN A 143 12.71 -6.66 10.20
C ASN A 143 13.29 -5.59 9.28
N ALA A 144 14.25 -5.98 8.43
CA ALA A 144 14.96 -5.04 7.55
C ALA A 144 14.04 -4.32 6.56
N TYR A 145 13.02 -5.00 6.03
CA TYR A 145 12.05 -4.35 5.14
C TYR A 145 11.31 -3.21 5.86
N ALA A 146 10.70 -3.51 7.01
CA ALA A 146 9.98 -2.51 7.79
C ALA A 146 10.89 -1.35 8.22
N LEU A 147 12.13 -1.66 8.65
CA LEU A 147 13.11 -0.63 9.01
C LEU A 147 13.51 0.22 7.82
N SER A 148 13.73 -0.38 6.63
CA SER A 148 14.06 0.37 5.41
C SER A 148 12.93 1.29 4.98
N LYS A 149 11.66 0.89 5.17
CA LYS A 149 10.50 1.73 4.89
C LYS A 149 10.36 2.87 5.91
N HIS A 150 10.66 2.61 7.19
CA HIS A 150 10.74 3.69 8.17
C HIS A 150 11.87 4.68 7.88
N LEU A 151 13.01 4.21 7.38
CA LEU A 151 14.12 5.06 6.94
C LEU A 151 13.67 6.04 5.84
N ILE A 152 12.86 5.60 4.88
CA ILE A 152 12.28 6.47 3.84
C ILE A 152 11.49 7.63 4.48
N GLU A 153 10.61 7.35 5.44
CA GLU A 153 9.83 8.38 6.14
C GLU A 153 10.74 9.39 6.86
N GLN A 154 11.78 8.90 7.53
CA GLN A 154 12.74 9.79 8.23
C GLN A 154 13.58 10.60 7.24
N SER A 155 13.94 10.02 6.09
CA SER A 155 14.68 10.73 5.03
C SER A 155 13.85 11.88 4.46
N LEU A 156 12.57 11.69 4.19
CA LEU A 156 11.68 12.76 3.72
C LEU A 156 11.58 13.89 4.76
N ARG A 157 11.44 13.55 6.05
CA ARG A 157 11.44 14.57 7.14
C ARG A 157 12.77 15.29 7.25
N MET A 158 13.88 14.60 7.04
CA MET A 158 15.22 15.22 7.01
C MET A 158 15.32 16.23 5.86
N TYR A 159 14.95 15.82 4.64
CA TYR A 159 14.99 16.71 3.47
C TYR A 159 14.03 17.89 3.60
N ALA A 160 12.84 17.71 4.16
CA ALA A 160 11.93 18.81 4.43
C ALA A 160 12.52 19.86 5.38
N ARG A 161 13.31 19.42 6.39
CA ARG A 161 14.04 20.36 7.27
C ARG A 161 15.20 21.08 6.57
N GLN A 162 15.81 20.45 5.56
CA GLN A 162 16.91 21.04 4.78
C GLN A 162 16.39 22.04 3.73
N THR A 163 15.26 21.76 3.09
CA THR A 163 14.77 22.55 1.96
C THR A 163 13.61 23.50 2.33
N GLY A 164 13.05 23.34 3.53
CA GLY A 164 11.85 24.09 3.93
C GLY A 164 10.68 23.82 2.98
N ASP A 165 9.97 24.86 2.59
CA ASP A 165 8.84 24.78 1.67
C ASP A 165 9.22 24.84 0.18
N ALA A 166 10.51 24.91 -0.16
CA ALA A 166 10.96 24.87 -1.55
C ALA A 166 10.67 23.55 -2.24
N ILE A 167 10.66 22.46 -1.47
CA ILE A 167 10.28 21.12 -1.94
C ILE A 167 9.27 20.55 -0.95
N ARG A 168 8.20 19.97 -1.50
CA ARG A 168 7.11 19.37 -0.73
C ARG A 168 7.26 17.85 -0.73
N PHE A 169 7.19 17.24 0.44
CA PHE A 169 7.39 15.81 0.65
C PHE A 169 6.15 15.18 1.26
N ALA A 170 5.90 13.90 0.92
CA ALA A 170 4.99 13.04 1.66
C ALA A 170 5.40 11.57 1.56
N ALA A 171 5.06 10.79 2.57
CA ALA A 171 5.10 9.34 2.53
C ALA A 171 3.69 8.77 2.49
N PHE A 172 3.52 7.60 1.86
CA PHE A 172 2.29 6.84 2.00
C PHE A 172 2.61 5.38 2.35
N ARG A 173 1.74 4.78 3.16
CA ARG A 173 1.81 3.40 3.62
C ARG A 173 0.70 2.61 2.92
N PRO A 174 0.93 2.12 1.68
CA PRO A 174 -0.09 1.32 1.02
C PRO A 174 -0.25 0.02 1.77
N CYS A 175 -1.48 -0.34 2.08
CA CYS A 175 -1.84 -1.63 2.64
C CYS A 175 -1.54 -2.76 1.64
N TYR A 176 -1.92 -4.00 1.93
CA TYR A 176 -1.64 -5.11 1.02
C TYR A 176 -2.24 -4.82 -0.35
N VAL A 177 -1.39 -4.45 -1.31
CA VAL A 177 -1.85 -4.01 -2.64
C VAL A 177 -2.37 -5.21 -3.43
N ILE A 178 -3.57 -5.07 -3.98
CA ILE A 178 -4.19 -6.01 -4.90
C ILE A 178 -4.29 -5.34 -6.26
N ALA A 179 -3.68 -5.95 -7.28
CA ALA A 179 -3.70 -5.46 -8.65
C ALA A 179 -4.95 -5.95 -9.40
N PRO A 180 -5.38 -5.29 -10.49
CA PRO A 180 -6.59 -5.67 -11.23
C PRO A 180 -6.61 -7.12 -11.69
N GLU A 181 -5.48 -7.67 -12.13
CA GLU A 181 -5.35 -9.07 -12.54
C GLU A 181 -5.58 -10.08 -11.41
N GLU A 182 -5.36 -9.68 -10.16
CA GLU A 182 -5.54 -10.54 -8.99
C GLU A 182 -7.01 -10.66 -8.59
N TRP A 183 -7.82 -9.63 -8.86
CA TRP A 183 -9.26 -9.74 -8.77
C TRP A 183 -9.83 -10.73 -9.80
N ALA A 184 -9.21 -10.82 -10.97
CA ALA A 184 -9.54 -11.78 -12.01
C ALA A 184 -9.05 -13.22 -11.73
N GLY A 185 -8.38 -13.44 -10.58
CA GLY A 185 -7.95 -14.77 -10.13
C GLY A 185 -6.47 -15.07 -10.30
N ALA A 186 -5.65 -14.10 -10.75
CA ALA A 186 -4.20 -14.25 -10.70
C ALA A 186 -3.71 -14.37 -9.24
N PRO A 187 -2.63 -15.12 -8.98
CA PRO A 187 -2.06 -15.21 -7.64
C PRO A 187 -1.50 -13.85 -7.19
N THR A 188 -1.76 -13.51 -5.95
CA THR A 188 -1.20 -12.33 -5.29
C THR A 188 0.31 -12.48 -5.09
N GLN A 189 0.96 -11.43 -4.65
CA GLN A 189 2.41 -11.39 -4.39
C GLN A 189 2.94 -12.54 -3.52
N GLN A 190 2.09 -13.15 -2.68
CA GLN A 190 2.43 -14.29 -1.82
C GLN A 190 2.01 -15.65 -2.39
N GLY A 191 1.58 -15.71 -3.65
CA GLY A 191 1.24 -16.94 -4.35
C GLY A 191 -0.17 -17.46 -4.15
N HIS A 192 -0.98 -16.84 -3.29
CA HIS A 192 -2.39 -17.18 -3.06
C HIS A 192 -3.30 -16.22 -3.83
N THR A 193 -4.43 -16.69 -4.30
CA THR A 193 -5.48 -15.85 -4.87
C THR A 193 -6.19 -15.05 -3.78
N VAL A 194 -6.91 -14.00 -4.17
CA VAL A 194 -7.72 -13.23 -3.21
C VAL A 194 -8.82 -14.09 -2.59
N ARG A 195 -9.42 -15.03 -3.35
CA ARG A 195 -10.42 -15.96 -2.83
C ARG A 195 -9.86 -16.89 -1.76
N GLU A 196 -8.71 -17.50 -1.99
CA GLU A 196 -8.04 -18.34 -0.98
C GLU A 196 -7.74 -17.55 0.30
N ARG A 197 -7.36 -16.28 0.19
CA ARG A 197 -7.12 -15.40 1.35
C ARG A 197 -8.39 -15.04 2.12
N LEU A 198 -9.54 -15.01 1.46
CA LEU A 198 -10.84 -14.82 2.10
C LEU A 198 -11.37 -16.12 2.73
N ASP A 199 -11.04 -17.28 2.14
CA ASP A 199 -11.50 -18.59 2.62
C ASP A 199 -10.64 -19.10 3.80
N ASP A 200 -9.35 -18.72 3.83
CA ASP A 200 -8.44 -18.99 4.96
C ASP A 200 -7.94 -17.68 5.58
N PRO A 201 -8.52 -17.22 6.69
CA PRO A 201 -8.10 -16.00 7.38
C PRO A 201 -6.61 -15.98 7.80
N ALA A 202 -5.99 -17.15 7.99
CA ALA A 202 -4.57 -17.22 8.34
C ALA A 202 -3.65 -16.63 7.26
N LEU A 203 -4.10 -16.63 5.99
CA LEU A 203 -3.36 -16.02 4.89
C LEU A 203 -3.40 -14.48 4.91
N SER A 204 -4.43 -13.88 5.50
CA SER A 204 -4.61 -12.43 5.61
C SER A 204 -4.16 -11.86 6.97
N ALA A 205 -4.12 -12.69 8.00
CA ALA A 205 -3.71 -12.29 9.35
C ALA A 205 -2.32 -11.63 9.41
N PRO A 206 -1.26 -12.10 8.69
CA PRO A 206 0.04 -11.44 8.71
C PRO A 206 0.04 -9.97 8.25
N ALA A 207 -1.01 -9.55 7.55
CA ALA A 207 -1.25 -8.16 7.13
C ALA A 207 -2.33 -7.47 7.98
N VAL A 208 -2.74 -8.04 9.11
CA VAL A 208 -3.87 -7.57 9.93
C VAL A 208 -5.13 -7.38 9.07
N PHE A 209 -5.34 -8.28 8.12
CA PHE A 209 -6.48 -8.28 7.18
C PHE A 209 -6.63 -7.00 6.36
N ASN A 210 -5.58 -6.20 6.23
CA ASN A 210 -5.64 -4.98 5.44
C ASN A 210 -5.38 -5.27 3.96
N TYR A 211 -5.92 -4.41 3.09
CA TYR A 211 -5.62 -4.38 1.66
C TYR A 211 -5.95 -3.01 1.08
N VAL A 212 -5.56 -2.82 -0.17
CA VAL A 212 -5.98 -1.70 -1.01
C VAL A 212 -5.90 -2.11 -2.49
N ASP A 213 -6.83 -1.62 -3.30
CA ASP A 213 -6.74 -1.76 -4.76
C ASP A 213 -5.64 -0.85 -5.32
N ALA A 214 -4.86 -1.34 -6.28
CA ALA A 214 -3.79 -0.56 -6.90
C ALA A 214 -4.31 0.68 -7.66
N ARG A 215 -5.55 0.66 -8.16
CA ARG A 215 -6.21 1.82 -8.80
C ARG A 215 -6.54 2.90 -7.79
N ASP A 216 -6.97 2.54 -6.58
CA ASP A 216 -7.22 3.48 -5.49
C ASP A 216 -5.91 4.12 -5.00
N VAL A 217 -4.79 3.39 -5.04
CA VAL A 217 -3.47 3.98 -4.75
C VAL A 217 -3.08 5.01 -5.83
N ALA A 218 -3.43 4.78 -7.09
CA ALA A 218 -3.18 5.74 -8.17
C ALA A 218 -4.00 7.02 -7.98
N ASP A 219 -5.31 6.92 -7.71
CA ASP A 219 -6.18 8.07 -7.37
C ASP A 219 -5.69 8.80 -6.11
N PHE A 220 -5.24 8.06 -5.08
CA PHE A 220 -4.64 8.66 -3.89
C PHE A 220 -3.40 9.50 -4.25
N CYS A 221 -2.48 8.96 -5.05
CA CYS A 221 -1.26 9.67 -5.42
C CYS A 221 -1.55 10.91 -6.28
N ASP A 222 -2.50 10.84 -7.20
CA ASP A 222 -2.96 11.97 -8.00
C ASP A 222 -3.45 13.12 -7.10
N ARG A 223 -4.39 12.83 -6.19
CA ARG A 223 -4.90 13.82 -5.22
C ARG A 223 -3.83 14.33 -4.27
N LEU A 224 -2.92 13.45 -3.84
CA LEU A 224 -1.80 13.87 -2.98
C LEU A 224 -0.90 14.86 -3.69
N LEU A 225 -0.56 14.63 -4.96
CA LEU A 225 0.28 15.56 -5.73
C LEU A 225 -0.38 16.94 -5.84
N ASP A 226 -1.70 17.00 -5.99
CA ASP A 226 -2.41 18.27 -6.04
C ASP A 226 -2.46 18.98 -4.68
N ALA A 227 -2.67 18.23 -3.60
CA ALA A 227 -2.81 18.78 -2.24
C ALA A 227 -1.48 19.12 -1.56
N LEU A 228 -0.34 18.57 -2.03
CA LEU A 228 0.98 18.73 -1.37
C LEU A 228 1.35 20.18 -1.01
N PRO A 229 1.05 21.22 -1.83
CA PRO A 229 1.34 22.59 -1.47
C PRO A 229 0.58 23.10 -0.23
N ASP A 230 -0.60 22.55 0.03
CA ASP A 230 -1.57 23.07 1.02
C ASP A 230 -1.62 22.28 2.33
N ILE A 231 -0.90 21.16 2.42
CA ILE A 231 -0.83 20.31 3.64
C ILE A 231 0.51 20.50 4.35
N PRO A 232 0.67 20.10 5.63
CA PRO A 232 1.96 20.14 6.30
C PRO A 232 3.02 19.31 5.55
N ASN A 233 4.27 19.81 5.52
CA ASN A 233 5.33 19.15 4.78
C ASN A 233 5.79 17.84 5.47
N ALA A 234 6.12 16.83 4.67
CA ALA A 234 6.57 15.51 5.11
C ALA A 234 5.52 14.71 5.92
N GLU A 235 4.23 14.90 5.59
CA GLU A 235 3.15 14.08 6.13
C GLU A 235 3.25 12.63 5.68
N THR A 236 2.73 11.74 6.51
CA THR A 236 2.60 10.31 6.20
C THR A 236 1.13 9.94 6.20
N PHE A 237 0.70 9.07 5.27
CA PHE A 237 -0.69 8.64 5.13
C PHE A 237 -0.80 7.12 5.08
N PHE A 238 -1.83 6.54 5.69
CA PHE A 238 -2.30 5.22 5.32
C PHE A 238 -3.15 5.27 4.05
N VAL A 239 -3.01 4.23 3.23
CA VAL A 239 -3.81 4.03 2.03
C VAL A 239 -4.34 2.60 2.07
N ALA A 240 -5.59 2.45 2.53
CA ALA A 240 -6.25 1.18 2.78
C ALA A 240 -7.64 1.16 2.13
N ALA A 241 -8.18 -0.03 1.87
CA ALA A 241 -9.62 -0.17 1.68
C ALA A 241 -10.37 0.15 2.97
N ASP A 242 -11.64 0.56 2.86
CA ASP A 242 -12.47 0.87 4.02
C ASP A 242 -12.95 -0.38 4.75
N ASP A 243 -12.91 -1.52 4.09
CA ASP A 243 -13.26 -2.82 4.65
C ASP A 243 -12.04 -3.73 4.80
N ALA A 244 -12.20 -4.77 5.61
CA ALA A 244 -11.19 -5.78 5.81
C ALA A 244 -11.22 -6.87 4.72
N LEU A 245 -10.07 -7.44 4.38
CA LEU A 245 -9.95 -8.64 3.56
C LEU A 245 -10.29 -9.88 4.40
N ALA A 246 -11.55 -9.96 4.80
CA ALA A 246 -12.08 -10.99 5.67
C ALA A 246 -13.60 -11.11 5.51
N ARG A 247 -14.13 -12.34 5.69
CA ARG A 247 -15.57 -12.59 5.71
C ARG A 247 -16.18 -12.37 7.08
N GLU A 248 -15.42 -12.68 8.15
CA GLU A 248 -15.81 -12.50 9.54
C GLU A 248 -15.43 -11.09 10.04
N PRO A 249 -16.11 -10.53 11.04
CA PRO A 249 -15.72 -9.27 11.66
C PRO A 249 -14.32 -9.34 12.28
N LEU A 250 -13.55 -8.26 12.16
CA LEU A 250 -12.21 -8.20 12.75
C LEU A 250 -12.23 -8.21 14.28
N ALA A 251 -13.33 -7.81 14.91
CA ALA A 251 -13.52 -7.96 16.35
C ALA A 251 -13.33 -9.41 16.81
N ASP A 252 -13.72 -10.38 15.97
CA ASP A 252 -13.60 -11.82 16.26
C ASP A 252 -12.28 -12.40 15.75
N LEU A 253 -11.80 -11.92 14.59
CA LEU A 253 -10.60 -12.46 13.94
C LEU A 253 -9.30 -11.98 14.59
N VAL A 254 -9.19 -10.68 14.90
CA VAL A 254 -7.93 -10.10 15.39
C VAL A 254 -7.47 -10.77 16.68
N PRO A 255 -8.31 -11.03 17.71
CA PRO A 255 -7.88 -11.74 18.91
C PRO A 255 -7.40 -13.19 18.67
N ARG A 256 -7.95 -13.86 17.65
CA ARG A 256 -7.55 -15.24 17.30
C ARG A 256 -6.12 -15.32 16.79
N PHE A 257 -5.65 -14.28 16.10
CA PHE A 257 -4.31 -14.22 15.47
C PHE A 257 -3.34 -13.33 16.24
N PHE A 258 -3.84 -12.40 17.06
CA PHE A 258 -3.07 -11.47 17.88
C PHE A 258 -3.57 -11.53 19.34
N PRO A 259 -3.13 -12.52 20.13
CA PRO A 259 -3.58 -12.68 21.50
C PRO A 259 -3.36 -11.42 22.36
N GLY A 260 -4.33 -11.11 23.21
CA GLY A 260 -4.31 -9.91 24.09
C GLY A 260 -4.88 -8.65 23.42
N THR A 261 -5.52 -8.79 22.25
CA THR A 261 -6.19 -7.66 21.58
C THR A 261 -7.71 -7.64 21.71
N ASP A 262 -8.28 -8.52 22.54
CA ASP A 262 -9.73 -8.73 22.66
C ASP A 262 -10.51 -7.43 22.90
N GLU A 263 -10.14 -6.68 23.93
CA GLU A 263 -10.79 -5.41 24.25
C GLU A 263 -10.54 -4.32 23.20
N LEU A 264 -9.31 -4.30 22.62
CA LEU A 264 -8.93 -3.32 21.61
C LEU A 264 -9.63 -3.57 20.28
N ALA A 265 -9.79 -4.84 19.89
CA ALA A 265 -10.44 -5.22 18.64
C ALA A 265 -11.96 -5.05 18.65
N ALA A 266 -12.59 -4.95 19.82
CA ALA A 266 -14.06 -4.83 19.96
C ALA A 266 -14.67 -3.65 19.19
N VAL A 267 -13.89 -2.62 18.89
CA VAL A 267 -14.32 -1.47 18.07
C VAL A 267 -14.37 -1.77 16.56
N LEU A 268 -13.74 -2.85 16.11
CA LEU A 268 -13.67 -3.26 14.70
C LEU A 268 -14.91 -4.09 14.30
N THR A 269 -16.08 -3.46 14.40
CA THR A 269 -17.37 -4.12 14.15
C THR A 269 -17.71 -4.17 12.65
N GLY A 270 -18.57 -5.12 12.29
CA GLY A 270 -19.04 -5.27 10.92
C GLY A 270 -17.89 -5.57 9.95
N THR A 271 -17.75 -4.77 8.89
CA THR A 271 -16.73 -4.94 7.85
C THR A 271 -15.54 -4.01 8.00
N THR A 272 -15.44 -3.27 9.10
CA THR A 272 -14.47 -2.18 9.31
C THR A 272 -13.02 -2.67 9.18
N SER A 273 -12.19 -1.91 8.43
CA SER A 273 -10.75 -2.12 8.35
C SER A 273 -10.05 -1.85 9.69
N ALA A 274 -8.97 -2.57 9.97
CA ALA A 274 -8.10 -2.28 11.11
C ALA A 274 -7.26 -1.00 10.93
N PHE A 275 -7.26 -0.39 9.74
CA PHE A 275 -6.49 0.81 9.40
C PHE A 275 -7.42 1.97 9.06
N SER A 276 -7.03 3.18 9.45
CA SER A 276 -7.83 4.39 9.28
C SER A 276 -7.34 5.24 8.11
N ASN A 277 -8.24 5.60 7.20
CA ASN A 277 -8.02 6.60 6.15
C ASN A 277 -8.45 8.03 6.58
N ALA A 278 -8.71 8.26 7.86
CA ALA A 278 -9.29 9.53 8.33
C ALA A 278 -8.42 10.75 7.97
N LYS A 279 -7.09 10.62 8.01
CA LYS A 279 -6.17 11.68 7.61
C LYS A 279 -6.26 11.95 6.11
N ALA A 280 -6.25 10.93 5.27
CA ALA A 280 -6.39 11.07 3.81
C ALA A 280 -7.73 11.71 3.43
N ARG A 281 -8.83 11.32 4.07
CA ARG A 281 -10.14 11.96 3.89
C ARG A 281 -10.11 13.44 4.26
N ARG A 282 -9.56 13.77 5.41
CA ARG A 282 -9.54 15.14 5.92
C ARG A 282 -8.67 16.07 5.09
N LEU A 283 -7.47 15.64 4.71
CA LEU A 283 -6.49 16.50 4.06
C LEU A 283 -6.56 16.48 2.53
N LEU A 284 -6.99 15.36 1.93
CA LEU A 284 -6.98 15.15 0.48
C LEU A 284 -8.39 14.99 -0.11
N GLY A 285 -9.42 14.85 0.73
CA GLY A 285 -10.76 14.47 0.26
C GLY A 285 -10.79 13.07 -0.37
N TRP A 286 -9.79 12.22 -0.09
CA TRP A 286 -9.66 10.92 -0.71
C TRP A 286 -10.41 9.83 0.07
N THR A 287 -11.08 8.95 -0.67
CA THR A 287 -11.67 7.71 -0.16
C THR A 287 -11.45 6.59 -1.17
N PRO A 288 -11.17 5.35 -0.74
CA PRO A 288 -11.08 4.21 -1.65
C PRO A 288 -12.46 3.93 -2.28
N THR A 289 -12.44 3.46 -3.51
CA THR A 289 -13.66 3.15 -4.28
C THR A 289 -13.81 1.68 -4.60
N HIS A 290 -12.74 0.90 -4.47
CA HIS A 290 -12.73 -0.53 -4.77
C HIS A 290 -12.73 -1.36 -3.48
N SER A 291 -13.59 -2.36 -3.42
CA SER A 291 -13.61 -3.34 -2.34
C SER A 291 -13.72 -4.75 -2.89
N TRP A 292 -13.21 -5.75 -2.16
CA TRP A 292 -13.33 -7.15 -2.58
C TRP A 292 -14.80 -7.58 -2.75
N ARG A 293 -15.71 -6.94 -2.03
CA ARG A 293 -17.16 -7.20 -2.13
C ARG A 293 -17.75 -6.69 -3.45
N GLY A 294 -17.16 -5.66 -4.03
CA GLY A 294 -17.54 -5.16 -5.36
C GLY A 294 -16.83 -5.87 -6.51
N GLU A 295 -15.55 -6.22 -6.31
CA GLU A 295 -14.69 -6.82 -7.34
C GLU A 295 -14.94 -8.34 -7.51
N LEU A 296 -15.31 -9.04 -6.43
CA LEU A 296 -15.63 -10.47 -6.51
C LEU A 296 -17.14 -10.64 -6.55
N PRO A 297 -17.71 -11.06 -7.70
CA PRO A 297 -19.16 -11.20 -7.85
C PRO A 297 -19.73 -12.21 -6.85
N ALA A 298 -20.92 -11.91 -6.34
CA ALA A 298 -21.70 -12.70 -5.38
C ALA A 298 -22.20 -14.06 -5.92
N THR A 299 -21.62 -14.60 -6.98
CA THR A 299 -22.01 -15.84 -7.63
C THR A 299 -21.31 -17.06 -7.07
N ASP A 300 -21.11 -17.12 -5.77
CA ASP A 300 -20.79 -18.37 -5.09
C ASP A 300 -22.04 -18.81 -4.29
N PRO A 301 -22.82 -19.83 -4.78
CA PRO A 301 -23.99 -20.31 -4.05
C PRO A 301 -23.68 -20.87 -2.66
N ASP A 302 -22.40 -21.04 -2.30
CA ASP A 302 -21.96 -21.50 -0.98
C ASP A 302 -21.79 -20.35 0.03
N LEU A 303 -21.82 -19.09 -0.40
CA LEU A 303 -21.79 -17.93 0.51
C LEU A 303 -23.13 -17.74 1.25
N ASP A 304 -24.25 -18.05 0.60
CA ASP A 304 -25.59 -17.92 1.18
C ASP A 304 -26.00 -19.13 2.07
N ARG A 305 -25.21 -20.22 2.09
CA ARG A 305 -25.57 -21.42 2.85
C ARG A 305 -25.06 -21.46 4.29
N LYS A 306 -24.11 -20.60 4.67
CA LYS A 306 -23.58 -20.57 6.05
C LYS A 306 -24.41 -19.76 7.03
N ASP A 307 -25.32 -18.90 6.55
CA ASP A 307 -26.19 -18.07 7.38
C ASP A 307 -27.63 -18.60 7.54
N ALA A 308 -27.93 -19.81 7.04
CA ALA A 308 -29.22 -20.44 7.28
C ALA A 308 -29.21 -21.18 8.64
N PRO A 309 -30.02 -20.76 9.62
CA PRO A 309 -30.07 -21.46 10.89
C PRO A 309 -30.58 -22.89 10.71
N ALA A 310 -29.86 -23.87 11.26
CA ALA A 310 -30.12 -25.28 11.22
C ALA A 310 -31.37 -25.70 12.08
N TRP A 311 -32.58 -25.18 11.78
CA TRP A 311 -33.78 -25.57 12.52
C TRP A 311 -35.07 -25.57 11.68
N THR A 312 -35.11 -26.20 10.56
CA THR A 312 -36.43 -26.55 9.93
C THR A 312 -36.36 -27.93 9.33
N SER A 313 -36.42 -28.95 10.15
CA SER A 313 -36.98 -30.25 9.75
C SER A 313 -37.41 -31.06 10.99
N THR A 314 -38.49 -30.65 11.62
CA THR A 314 -39.36 -31.56 12.38
C THR A 314 -40.81 -31.18 12.12
N ALA A 315 -41.41 -31.80 11.15
CA ALA A 315 -42.86 -31.94 11.09
C ALA A 315 -43.20 -33.21 10.35
N SER A 316 -43.45 -34.26 11.11
CA SER A 316 -44.66 -35.10 11.09
C SER A 316 -44.98 -35.87 9.78
N SER A 317 -44.92 -37.17 9.90
CA SER A 317 -45.92 -38.04 9.31
C SER A 317 -46.28 -39.14 10.31
N SER A 318 -47.29 -38.87 11.08
CA SER A 318 -48.11 -39.93 11.71
C SER A 318 -49.29 -40.19 10.80
N SER A 319 -49.72 -41.43 10.82
CA SER A 319 -51.01 -42.03 10.33
C SER A 319 -51.00 -42.55 8.90
N ARG A 320 -51.01 -43.78 8.64
CA ARG A 320 -51.85 -44.94 9.01
C ARG A 320 -51.19 -46.23 8.59
#